data_2331f59b3f00f3b19708639bc269a4b0
#
_entry.id   2331f59b3f00f3b19708639bc269a4b0
#
_cell.length_a   1.000
_cell.length_b   1.000
_cell.length_c   1.000
_cell.angle_alpha   90.00
_cell.angle_beta   90.00
_cell.angle_gamma   90.00
#
_symmetry.space_group_name_H-M   'P 1'
#
loop_
_entity.id
_entity.type
_entity.pdbx_description
1 polymer ?
#
loop_
_entity_poly.entity_id
_entity_poly.type
_entity_poly.pdbx_seq_one_letter_code
_entity_poly.pdbx_strand_id
1 'polypeptide(L)'
;KENRIVIPYKKMSPYLIKALVATEDERFYEHSGIDFRALGRAIVKRGLLGQTNAGGGSTITQQLAKQLYSEKASSTLERLLQKPIEWVIAIKLERYYTKQEILALYLNYFDFLHNAVGIKTAANTYFNKEPKDLTLTEAATLIGLCKNPSLFNPVRYPERARDRRNVVLSQMVKAGYLDHAEYSQYSAEPLTLNFHRTDHKDGSATYLREYLRKYLMATRPERKDYASWNYAQFVTDSILWNTDPLYGWCNKNFKKDGSPYNVYSDGLKVFTTVDSRMQRYAEEAVYQHVARYLQPAFSKEISSKPSSPYSDKLTPKQIKAILNRSVTQCERYRQMKEAGCSAEEIHDTFRKKIPMTVFTYHGDIDTLMSPLDSIRYYKTFLRSGFMSMDPKTGAVKAYVGGLDYTCLLYTSPSPRD
;
A
#
# COMPACT_ATOMS: atom_id res chain seq x y z
N LYS A 1 -3.68 4.99 5.55
CA LYS A 1 -2.88 4.83 4.30
C LYS A 1 -3.73 3.97 3.36
N GLU A 2 -4.51 4.59 2.47
CA GLU A 2 -5.38 3.85 1.57
C GLU A 2 -5.04 4.20 0.13
N ASN A 3 -4.51 3.22 -0.60
CA ASN A 3 -4.30 3.31 -2.04
C ASN A 3 -5.61 2.90 -2.73
N ARG A 4 -6.61 3.82 -2.76
CA ARG A 4 -7.94 3.56 -3.32
C ARG A 4 -8.13 4.30 -4.63
N ILE A 5 -8.43 3.56 -5.69
CA ILE A 5 -8.83 4.11 -6.98
C ILE A 5 -10.27 3.67 -7.25
N VAL A 6 -11.20 4.61 -7.18
CA VAL A 6 -12.63 4.35 -7.41
C VAL A 6 -12.90 4.20 -8.91
N ILE A 7 -13.56 3.12 -9.29
CA ILE A 7 -14.00 2.87 -10.67
C ILE A 7 -15.51 2.65 -10.74
N PRO A 8 -16.17 3.05 -11.85
CA PRO A 8 -17.59 2.82 -12.04
C PRO A 8 -17.86 1.34 -12.33
N TYR A 9 -19.09 0.89 -12.05
CA TYR A 9 -19.58 -0.47 -12.29
C TYR A 9 -19.24 -1.01 -13.69
N LYS A 10 -19.41 -0.19 -14.72
CA LYS A 10 -19.14 -0.56 -16.13
C LYS A 10 -17.67 -0.93 -16.43
N LYS A 11 -16.74 -0.58 -15.55
CA LYS A 11 -15.31 -0.93 -15.65
C LYS A 11 -14.94 -2.17 -14.84
N MET A 12 -15.90 -2.89 -14.29
CA MET A 12 -15.71 -4.13 -13.56
C MET A 12 -16.02 -5.33 -14.45
N SER A 13 -15.28 -6.43 -14.30
CA SER A 13 -15.57 -7.68 -15.00
C SER A 13 -16.94 -8.22 -14.59
N PRO A 14 -17.77 -8.70 -15.52
CA PRO A 14 -19.01 -9.39 -15.19
C PRO A 14 -18.82 -10.59 -14.26
N TYR A 15 -17.66 -11.25 -14.34
CA TYR A 15 -17.32 -12.37 -13.45
C TYR A 15 -17.21 -11.94 -11.98
N LEU A 16 -16.64 -10.75 -11.70
CA LEU A 16 -16.59 -10.20 -10.35
C LEU A 16 -17.99 -10.02 -9.75
N ILE A 17 -18.89 -9.46 -10.54
CA ILE A 17 -20.26 -9.18 -10.10
C ILE A 17 -21.02 -10.47 -9.84
N LYS A 18 -20.98 -11.41 -10.79
CA LYS A 18 -21.63 -12.71 -10.67
C LYS A 18 -21.09 -13.51 -9.48
N ALA A 19 -19.76 -13.54 -9.31
CA ALA A 19 -19.10 -14.21 -8.18
C ALA A 19 -19.48 -13.60 -6.83
N LEU A 20 -19.52 -12.26 -6.74
CA LEU A 20 -19.89 -11.54 -5.51
C LEU A 20 -21.33 -11.84 -5.12
N VAL A 21 -22.29 -11.67 -6.06
CA VAL A 21 -23.70 -11.91 -5.80
C VAL A 21 -23.95 -13.39 -5.44
N ALA A 22 -23.42 -14.32 -6.21
CA ALA A 22 -23.59 -15.77 -5.94
C ALA A 22 -23.03 -16.20 -4.56
N THR A 23 -21.96 -15.54 -4.09
CA THR A 23 -21.25 -15.98 -2.88
C THR A 23 -21.76 -15.29 -1.62
N GLU A 24 -22.00 -13.99 -1.68
CA GLU A 24 -22.31 -13.17 -0.51
C GLU A 24 -23.81 -12.92 -0.34
N ASP A 25 -24.57 -12.85 -1.46
CA ASP A 25 -25.98 -12.45 -1.42
C ASP A 25 -26.72 -12.88 -2.70
N GLU A 26 -27.05 -14.17 -2.79
CA GLU A 26 -27.70 -14.78 -3.96
C GLU A 26 -28.98 -14.04 -4.39
N ARG A 27 -29.74 -13.48 -3.45
CA ARG A 27 -30.98 -12.75 -3.70
C ARG A 27 -30.83 -11.22 -3.64
N PHE A 28 -29.63 -10.72 -3.90
CA PHE A 28 -29.29 -9.30 -3.82
C PHE A 28 -30.27 -8.40 -4.59
N TYR A 29 -30.77 -8.85 -5.74
CA TYR A 29 -31.71 -8.11 -6.58
C TYR A 29 -33.17 -8.17 -6.13
N GLU A 30 -33.50 -9.03 -5.14
CA GLU A 30 -34.86 -9.29 -4.69
C GLU A 30 -35.26 -8.53 -3.40
N HIS A 31 -34.30 -7.98 -2.68
CA HIS A 31 -34.55 -7.30 -1.40
C HIS A 31 -34.06 -5.85 -1.41
N SER A 32 -34.48 -5.05 -0.43
CA SER A 32 -34.11 -3.63 -0.26
C SER A 32 -33.24 -3.43 1.00
N GLY A 33 -32.05 -4.01 0.99
CA GLY A 33 -31.03 -3.85 2.05
C GLY A 33 -31.03 -4.96 3.11
N ILE A 34 -32.18 -5.58 3.39
CA ILE A 34 -32.31 -6.70 4.34
C ILE A 34 -33.01 -7.87 3.65
N ASP A 35 -32.38 -9.05 3.71
CA ASP A 35 -33.01 -10.31 3.31
C ASP A 35 -33.60 -11.03 4.52
N PHE A 36 -34.88 -10.78 4.80
CA PHE A 36 -35.59 -11.40 5.91
C PHE A 36 -35.69 -12.93 5.81
N ARG A 37 -35.73 -13.50 4.59
CA ARG A 37 -35.76 -14.96 4.38
C ARG A 37 -34.41 -15.59 4.72
N ALA A 38 -33.29 -14.94 4.29
CA ALA A 38 -31.96 -15.40 4.65
C ALA A 38 -31.69 -15.25 6.16
N LEU A 39 -32.16 -14.17 6.76
CA LEU A 39 -32.06 -13.93 8.20
C LEU A 39 -32.84 -15.02 9.00
N GLY A 40 -34.08 -15.28 8.64
CA GLY A 40 -34.89 -16.34 9.27
C GLY A 40 -34.24 -17.72 9.14
N ARG A 41 -33.77 -18.07 7.95
CA ARG A 41 -33.02 -19.31 7.71
C ARG A 41 -31.74 -19.40 8.58
N ALA A 42 -31.01 -18.32 8.71
CA ALA A 42 -29.78 -18.28 9.52
C ALA A 42 -30.08 -18.45 11.02
N ILE A 43 -31.16 -17.85 11.53
CA ILE A 43 -31.60 -17.99 12.91
C ILE A 43 -32.01 -19.44 13.20
N VAL A 44 -32.80 -20.06 12.32
CA VAL A 44 -33.27 -21.46 12.51
C VAL A 44 -32.08 -22.43 12.43
N LYS A 45 -31.22 -22.31 11.43
CA LYS A 45 -30.12 -23.26 11.26
C LYS A 45 -29.04 -23.13 12.33
N ARG A 46 -28.68 -21.90 12.72
CA ARG A 46 -27.64 -21.68 13.76
C ARG A 46 -28.21 -21.74 15.18
N GLY A 47 -29.38 -21.16 15.41
CA GLY A 47 -29.95 -21.06 16.74
C GLY A 47 -30.62 -22.36 17.21
N LEU A 48 -31.38 -23.02 16.33
CA LEU A 48 -32.13 -24.23 16.69
C LEU A 48 -31.41 -25.53 16.33
N LEU A 49 -30.67 -25.55 15.19
CA LEU A 49 -30.04 -26.77 14.70
C LEU A 49 -28.52 -26.84 14.97
N GLY A 50 -27.91 -25.83 15.61
CA GLY A 50 -26.50 -25.80 15.96
C GLY A 50 -25.51 -25.85 14.78
N GLN A 51 -26.00 -25.63 13.54
CA GLN A 51 -25.19 -25.71 12.33
C GLN A 51 -24.32 -24.44 12.14
N THR A 52 -23.09 -24.49 12.60
CA THR A 52 -22.13 -23.38 12.51
C THR A 52 -21.76 -23.00 11.06
N ASN A 53 -21.89 -23.94 10.13
CA ASN A 53 -21.55 -23.78 8.70
C ASN A 53 -22.72 -23.24 7.83
N ALA A 54 -23.88 -22.96 8.42
CA ALA A 54 -24.99 -22.34 7.69
C ALA A 54 -24.58 -20.93 7.21
N GLY A 55 -24.79 -20.65 5.93
CA GLY A 55 -24.42 -19.37 5.29
C GLY A 55 -24.84 -18.13 6.07
N GLY A 56 -24.14 -17.03 5.88
CA GLY A 56 -24.42 -15.76 6.56
C GLY A 56 -25.79 -15.19 6.21
N GLY A 57 -26.47 -14.56 7.18
CA GLY A 57 -27.74 -13.84 6.94
C GLY A 57 -27.53 -12.34 6.67
N SER A 58 -26.31 -11.88 6.41
CA SER A 58 -26.01 -10.48 6.13
C SER A 58 -25.93 -10.24 4.63
N THR A 59 -26.60 -9.21 4.14
CA THR A 59 -26.58 -8.81 2.73
C THR A 59 -25.33 -8.03 2.37
N ILE A 60 -25.02 -7.90 1.05
CA ILE A 60 -23.95 -7.05 0.53
C ILE A 60 -24.12 -5.61 1.03
N THR A 61 -25.34 -5.07 1.02
CA THR A 61 -25.61 -3.71 1.47
C THR A 61 -25.36 -3.53 2.97
N GLN A 62 -25.66 -4.53 3.81
CA GLN A 62 -25.32 -4.50 5.24
C GLN A 62 -23.80 -4.58 5.47
N GLN A 63 -23.09 -5.38 4.68
CA GLN A 63 -21.62 -5.44 4.73
C GLN A 63 -21.00 -4.10 4.30
N LEU A 64 -21.55 -3.45 3.27
CA LEU A 64 -21.13 -2.10 2.86
C LEU A 64 -21.41 -1.06 3.97
N ALA A 65 -22.61 -1.09 4.56
CA ALA A 65 -22.95 -0.21 5.68
C ALA A 65 -21.94 -0.33 6.82
N LYS A 66 -21.55 -1.57 7.15
CA LYS A 66 -20.52 -1.84 8.15
C LYS A 66 -19.15 -1.27 7.74
N GLN A 67 -18.72 -1.43 6.48
CA GLN A 67 -17.43 -0.91 5.99
C GLN A 67 -17.37 0.63 6.07
N LEU A 68 -18.48 1.31 5.82
CA LEU A 68 -18.53 2.77 5.72
C LEU A 68 -18.72 3.46 7.07
N TYR A 69 -19.45 2.83 8.01
CA TYR A 69 -19.98 3.54 9.19
C TYR A 69 -19.75 2.84 10.53
N SER A 70 -19.31 1.58 10.54
CA SER A 70 -19.11 0.86 11.80
C SER A 70 -17.65 0.89 12.24
N GLU A 71 -17.40 1.38 13.43
CA GLU A 71 -16.12 1.23 14.11
C GLU A 71 -15.89 -0.24 14.52
N LYS A 72 -14.65 -0.59 14.80
CA LYS A 72 -14.33 -1.95 15.28
C LYS A 72 -14.91 -2.13 16.68
N ALA A 73 -15.90 -3.02 16.78
CA ALA A 73 -16.47 -3.38 18.07
C ALA A 73 -15.42 -4.02 18.99
N SER A 74 -15.34 -3.54 20.22
CA SER A 74 -14.42 -4.05 21.25
C SER A 74 -14.97 -5.29 21.97
N SER A 75 -16.30 -5.49 21.92
CA SER A 75 -17.00 -6.59 22.60
C SER A 75 -18.10 -7.22 21.75
N THR A 76 -18.52 -8.44 22.13
CA THR A 76 -19.63 -9.14 21.47
C THR A 76 -20.96 -8.41 21.65
N LEU A 77 -21.17 -7.76 22.79
CA LEU A 77 -22.39 -6.97 23.08
C LEU A 77 -22.46 -5.74 22.20
N GLU A 78 -21.37 -5.00 22.08
CA GLU A 78 -21.27 -3.83 21.19
C GLU A 78 -21.53 -4.24 19.73
N ARG A 79 -21.00 -5.38 19.30
CA ARG A 79 -21.25 -5.96 17.98
C ARG A 79 -22.75 -6.24 17.74
N LEU A 80 -23.46 -6.71 18.76
CA LEU A 80 -24.90 -6.98 18.67
C LEU A 80 -25.69 -5.66 18.52
N LEU A 81 -25.30 -4.63 19.26
CA LEU A 81 -25.94 -3.32 19.23
C LEU A 81 -25.67 -2.54 17.91
N GLN A 82 -24.58 -2.84 17.22
CA GLN A 82 -24.29 -2.25 15.90
C GLN A 82 -25.20 -2.79 14.79
N LYS A 83 -25.74 -4.00 14.91
CA LYS A 83 -26.57 -4.63 13.88
C LYS A 83 -27.82 -3.85 13.46
N PRO A 84 -28.64 -3.33 14.38
CA PRO A 84 -29.78 -2.48 14.01
C PRO A 84 -29.37 -1.23 13.23
N ILE A 85 -28.23 -0.63 13.60
CA ILE A 85 -27.69 0.55 12.91
C ILE A 85 -27.27 0.20 11.48
N GLU A 86 -26.55 -0.92 11.30
CA GLU A 86 -26.19 -1.44 9.96
C GLU A 86 -27.45 -1.67 9.09
N TRP A 87 -28.54 -2.17 9.66
CA TRP A 87 -29.80 -2.38 8.95
C TRP A 87 -30.46 -1.07 8.48
N VAL A 88 -30.54 -0.08 9.36
CA VAL A 88 -31.09 1.25 9.01
C VAL A 88 -30.27 1.90 7.90
N ILE A 89 -28.94 1.81 8.00
CA ILE A 89 -28.02 2.36 6.99
C ILE A 89 -28.18 1.60 5.67
N ALA A 90 -28.28 0.27 5.70
CA ALA A 90 -28.48 -0.56 4.51
C ALA A 90 -29.79 -0.18 3.76
N ILE A 91 -30.89 0.01 4.49
CA ILE A 91 -32.16 0.45 3.89
C ILE A 91 -32.01 1.85 3.27
N LYS A 92 -31.31 2.78 3.95
CA LYS A 92 -31.04 4.11 3.40
C LYS A 92 -30.18 4.03 2.13
N LEU A 93 -29.13 3.22 2.13
CA LEU A 93 -28.27 3.04 0.94
C LEU A 93 -29.10 2.57 -0.26
N GLU A 94 -29.99 1.58 -0.08
CA GLU A 94 -30.87 1.08 -1.16
C GLU A 94 -31.93 2.10 -1.63
N ARG A 95 -32.20 3.13 -0.84
CA ARG A 95 -33.08 4.25 -1.25
C ARG A 95 -32.38 5.27 -2.14
N TYR A 96 -31.09 5.49 -1.92
CA TYR A 96 -30.34 6.56 -2.59
C TYR A 96 -29.42 6.06 -3.70
N TYR A 97 -29.08 4.78 -3.72
CA TYR A 97 -28.18 4.17 -4.68
C TYR A 97 -28.82 2.99 -5.40
N THR A 98 -28.55 2.85 -6.68
CA THR A 98 -28.93 1.69 -7.45
C THR A 98 -28.16 0.45 -7.02
N LYS A 99 -28.67 -0.74 -7.31
CA LYS A 99 -27.98 -2.01 -7.08
C LYS A 99 -26.57 -2.05 -7.69
N GLN A 100 -26.40 -1.49 -8.87
CA GLN A 100 -25.09 -1.42 -9.54
C GLN A 100 -24.12 -0.50 -8.79
N GLU A 101 -24.60 0.63 -8.31
CA GLU A 101 -23.78 1.55 -7.50
C GLU A 101 -23.38 0.93 -6.16
N ILE A 102 -24.28 0.19 -5.51
CA ILE A 102 -23.99 -0.52 -4.26
C ILE A 102 -22.89 -1.58 -4.46
N LEU A 103 -22.98 -2.39 -5.53
CA LEU A 103 -21.94 -3.36 -5.86
C LEU A 103 -20.59 -2.68 -6.16
N ALA A 104 -20.63 -1.57 -6.90
CA ALA A 104 -19.44 -0.79 -7.19
C ALA A 104 -18.83 -0.19 -5.92
N LEU A 105 -19.64 0.38 -5.04
CA LEU A 105 -19.19 0.89 -3.75
C LEU A 105 -18.56 -0.21 -2.89
N TYR A 106 -19.23 -1.37 -2.76
CA TYR A 106 -18.70 -2.49 -1.99
C TYR A 106 -17.30 -2.90 -2.47
N LEU A 107 -17.12 -3.13 -3.76
CA LEU A 107 -15.84 -3.54 -4.34
C LEU A 107 -14.78 -2.43 -4.30
N ASN A 108 -15.17 -1.16 -4.40
CA ASN A 108 -14.24 -0.03 -4.30
C ASN A 108 -13.77 0.26 -2.87
N TYR A 109 -14.54 -0.14 -1.85
CA TYR A 109 -14.21 0.15 -0.45
C TYR A 109 -13.63 -1.04 0.30
N PHE A 110 -13.70 -2.25 -0.26
CA PHE A 110 -13.19 -3.45 0.40
C PHE A 110 -11.65 -3.44 0.47
N ASP A 111 -11.09 -3.78 1.64
CA ASP A 111 -9.64 -3.92 1.85
C ASP A 111 -9.20 -5.36 1.55
N PHE A 112 -8.48 -5.52 0.43
CA PHE A 112 -7.93 -6.80 -0.02
C PHE A 112 -6.52 -7.08 0.55
N LEU A 113 -6.07 -6.35 1.56
CA LEU A 113 -4.71 -6.38 2.11
C LEU A 113 -3.62 -5.85 1.14
N HIS A 114 -2.35 -5.91 1.59
CA HIS A 114 -1.18 -5.46 0.80
C HIS A 114 -1.30 -4.04 0.23
N ASN A 115 -1.95 -3.11 0.96
CA ASN A 115 -2.33 -1.77 0.52
C ASN A 115 -3.31 -1.75 -0.67
N ALA A 116 -3.94 -2.87 -1.00
CA ALA A 116 -4.91 -2.99 -2.08
C ALA A 116 -6.32 -2.69 -1.56
N VAL A 117 -6.65 -1.42 -1.35
CA VAL A 117 -8.00 -0.99 -1.01
C VAL A 117 -8.78 -0.70 -2.30
N GLY A 118 -9.86 -1.44 -2.49
CA GLY A 118 -10.69 -1.42 -3.68
C GLY A 118 -10.22 -2.34 -4.81
N ILE A 119 -11.19 -2.73 -5.63
CA ILE A 119 -11.02 -3.77 -6.67
C ILE A 119 -10.00 -3.41 -7.75
N LYS A 120 -9.87 -2.13 -8.09
CA LYS A 120 -8.88 -1.65 -9.08
C LYS A 120 -7.47 -1.93 -8.57
N THR A 121 -7.20 -1.54 -7.34
CA THR A 121 -5.89 -1.75 -6.71
C THR A 121 -5.64 -3.23 -6.48
N ALA A 122 -6.66 -4.01 -6.08
CA ALA A 122 -6.53 -5.45 -5.88
C ALA A 122 -6.22 -6.20 -7.18
N ALA A 123 -6.92 -5.91 -8.27
CA ALA A 123 -6.68 -6.52 -9.59
C ALA A 123 -5.24 -6.27 -10.07
N ASN A 124 -4.76 -5.04 -9.89
CA ASN A 124 -3.37 -4.69 -10.21
C ASN A 124 -2.38 -5.39 -9.28
N THR A 125 -2.60 -5.34 -7.96
CA THR A 125 -1.67 -5.92 -6.97
C THR A 125 -1.52 -7.44 -7.12
N TYR A 126 -2.62 -8.18 -7.30
CA TYR A 126 -2.56 -9.64 -7.34
C TYR A 126 -2.34 -10.23 -8.73
N PHE A 127 -2.78 -9.53 -9.79
CA PHE A 127 -2.78 -10.07 -11.15
C PHE A 127 -2.18 -9.15 -12.21
N ASN A 128 -1.77 -7.93 -11.83
CA ASN A 128 -1.26 -6.89 -12.75
C ASN A 128 -2.21 -6.64 -13.93
N LYS A 129 -3.52 -6.57 -13.65
CA LYS A 129 -4.60 -6.40 -14.63
C LYS A 129 -5.57 -5.28 -14.26
N GLU A 130 -6.26 -4.76 -15.27
CA GLU A 130 -7.44 -3.93 -15.03
C GLU A 130 -8.62 -4.83 -14.58
N PRO A 131 -9.52 -4.32 -13.69
CA PRO A 131 -10.66 -5.11 -13.21
C PRO A 131 -11.58 -5.67 -14.29
N LYS A 132 -11.69 -5.01 -15.44
CA LYS A 132 -12.47 -5.50 -16.59
C LYS A 132 -11.86 -6.73 -17.28
N ASP A 133 -10.54 -6.89 -17.16
CA ASP A 133 -9.75 -7.92 -17.86
C ASP A 133 -9.47 -9.16 -16.97
N LEU A 134 -10.02 -9.17 -15.76
CA LEU A 134 -9.93 -10.33 -14.86
C LEU A 134 -10.64 -11.54 -15.45
N THR A 135 -9.96 -12.68 -15.44
CA THR A 135 -10.55 -13.99 -15.78
C THR A 135 -11.54 -14.43 -14.69
N LEU A 136 -12.30 -15.49 -14.97
CA LEU A 136 -13.25 -16.06 -14.02
C LEU A 136 -12.53 -16.52 -12.72
N THR A 137 -11.41 -17.24 -12.85
CA THR A 137 -10.67 -17.77 -11.71
C THR A 137 -9.99 -16.68 -10.89
N GLU A 138 -9.50 -15.62 -11.52
CA GLU A 138 -8.94 -14.44 -10.86
C GLU A 138 -10.03 -13.66 -10.10
N ALA A 139 -11.18 -13.43 -10.75
CA ALA A 139 -12.33 -12.79 -10.13
C ALA A 139 -12.84 -13.60 -8.91
N ALA A 140 -12.99 -14.91 -9.05
CA ALA A 140 -13.41 -15.80 -7.97
C ALA A 140 -12.38 -15.80 -6.80
N THR A 141 -11.09 -15.67 -7.09
CA THR A 141 -10.04 -15.56 -6.07
C THR A 141 -10.20 -14.27 -5.26
N LEU A 142 -10.39 -13.11 -5.92
CA LEU A 142 -10.59 -11.84 -5.22
C LEU A 142 -11.90 -11.84 -4.40
N ILE A 143 -12.97 -12.39 -4.93
CA ILE A 143 -14.22 -12.53 -4.16
C ILE A 143 -14.05 -13.52 -2.99
N GLY A 144 -13.23 -14.55 -3.14
CA GLY A 144 -12.86 -15.45 -2.04
C GLY A 144 -12.23 -14.72 -0.86
N LEU A 145 -11.41 -13.70 -1.11
CA LEU A 145 -10.81 -12.84 -0.09
C LEU A 145 -11.86 -12.06 0.72
N CYS A 146 -13.02 -11.71 0.13
CA CYS A 146 -14.05 -10.93 0.82
C CYS A 146 -14.58 -11.61 2.10
N LYS A 147 -14.45 -12.92 2.22
CA LYS A 147 -14.85 -13.66 3.44
C LYS A 147 -13.94 -13.36 4.64
N ASN A 148 -12.64 -13.44 4.43
CA ASN A 148 -11.60 -13.12 5.41
C ASN A 148 -10.26 -12.94 4.69
N PRO A 149 -9.84 -11.72 4.39
CA PRO A 149 -8.63 -11.46 3.62
C PRO A 149 -7.36 -12.04 4.25
N SER A 150 -7.26 -12.02 5.58
CA SER A 150 -6.08 -12.54 6.27
C SER A 150 -5.97 -14.07 6.19
N LEU A 151 -7.10 -14.79 6.26
CA LEU A 151 -7.14 -16.25 6.24
C LEU A 151 -6.97 -16.82 4.83
N PHE A 152 -7.53 -16.14 3.83
CA PHE A 152 -7.55 -16.58 2.43
C PHE A 152 -6.58 -15.80 1.55
N ASN A 153 -5.52 -15.25 2.15
CA ASN A 153 -4.48 -14.50 1.44
C ASN A 153 -3.74 -15.39 0.44
N PRO A 154 -3.84 -15.15 -0.87
CA PRO A 154 -3.26 -16.04 -1.88
C PRO A 154 -1.74 -16.01 -1.94
N VAL A 155 -1.11 -14.92 -1.46
CA VAL A 155 0.35 -14.80 -1.36
C VAL A 155 0.88 -15.60 -0.18
N ARG A 156 0.15 -15.58 0.96
CA ARG A 156 0.61 -16.21 2.19
C ARG A 156 0.13 -17.65 2.34
N TYR A 157 -1.08 -17.94 1.86
CA TYR A 157 -1.75 -19.24 2.00
C TYR A 157 -2.40 -19.66 0.66
N PRO A 158 -1.61 -19.99 -0.37
CA PRO A 158 -2.10 -20.27 -1.72
C PRO A 158 -3.12 -21.41 -1.77
N GLU A 159 -2.90 -22.50 -1.01
CA GLU A 159 -3.83 -23.64 -0.98
C GLU A 159 -5.19 -23.27 -0.40
N ARG A 160 -5.21 -22.54 0.73
CA ARG A 160 -6.47 -22.06 1.32
C ARG A 160 -7.21 -21.09 0.41
N ALA A 161 -6.46 -20.24 -0.30
CA ALA A 161 -7.03 -19.31 -1.26
C ALA A 161 -7.62 -20.05 -2.47
N ARG A 162 -6.95 -21.11 -2.97
CA ARG A 162 -7.47 -21.99 -4.03
C ARG A 162 -8.76 -22.69 -3.59
N ASP A 163 -8.77 -23.28 -2.40
CA ASP A 163 -9.96 -23.94 -1.88
C ASP A 163 -11.13 -22.95 -1.74
N ARG A 164 -10.86 -21.75 -1.24
CA ARG A 164 -11.88 -20.70 -1.14
C ARG A 164 -12.35 -20.20 -2.49
N ARG A 165 -11.47 -20.05 -3.49
CA ARG A 165 -11.84 -19.80 -4.89
C ARG A 165 -12.82 -20.86 -5.40
N ASN A 166 -12.52 -22.14 -5.16
CA ASN A 166 -13.36 -23.24 -5.61
C ASN A 166 -14.75 -23.25 -4.91
N VAL A 167 -14.82 -22.79 -3.65
CA VAL A 167 -16.12 -22.52 -2.98
C VAL A 167 -16.89 -21.42 -3.72
N VAL A 168 -16.23 -20.32 -4.13
CA VAL A 168 -16.89 -19.26 -4.91
C VAL A 168 -17.42 -19.81 -6.24
N LEU A 169 -16.61 -20.57 -6.99
CA LEU A 169 -17.04 -21.21 -8.24
C LEU A 169 -18.24 -22.15 -8.00
N SER A 170 -18.25 -22.93 -6.93
CA SER A 170 -19.39 -23.79 -6.55
C SER A 170 -20.66 -23.00 -6.24
N GLN A 171 -20.56 -21.81 -5.63
CA GLN A 171 -21.72 -20.93 -5.44
C GLN A 171 -22.22 -20.37 -6.78
N MET A 172 -21.31 -20.06 -7.71
CA MET A 172 -21.69 -19.60 -9.06
C MET A 172 -22.44 -20.68 -9.83
N VAL A 173 -22.10 -21.97 -9.66
CA VAL A 173 -22.89 -23.11 -10.22
C VAL A 173 -24.28 -23.13 -9.62
N LYS A 174 -24.43 -23.05 -8.30
CA LYS A 174 -25.74 -23.04 -7.62
C LYS A 174 -26.63 -21.88 -8.06
N ALA A 175 -26.00 -20.70 -8.33
CA ALA A 175 -26.70 -19.53 -8.82
C ALA A 175 -26.99 -19.57 -10.34
N GLY A 176 -26.60 -20.64 -11.05
CA GLY A 176 -26.81 -20.79 -12.49
C GLY A 176 -25.91 -19.92 -13.37
N TYR A 177 -24.82 -19.42 -12.84
CA TYR A 177 -23.83 -18.61 -13.60
C TYR A 177 -22.73 -19.44 -14.26
N LEU A 178 -22.57 -20.69 -13.84
CA LEU A 178 -21.65 -21.68 -14.41
C LEU A 178 -22.37 -23.03 -14.52
N ASP A 179 -21.94 -23.87 -15.44
CA ASP A 179 -22.32 -25.27 -15.47
C ASP A 179 -21.30 -26.16 -14.73
N HIS A 180 -21.64 -27.46 -14.60
CA HIS A 180 -20.75 -28.41 -13.89
C HIS A 180 -19.47 -28.74 -14.66
N ALA A 181 -19.47 -28.67 -16.00
CA ALA A 181 -18.29 -28.90 -16.81
C ALA A 181 -17.31 -27.74 -16.67
N GLU A 182 -17.82 -26.50 -16.76
CA GLU A 182 -17.05 -25.28 -16.49
C GLU A 182 -16.45 -25.28 -15.08
N TYR A 183 -17.23 -25.68 -14.07
CA TYR A 183 -16.71 -25.81 -12.70
C TYR A 183 -15.58 -26.81 -12.60
N SER A 184 -15.71 -27.99 -13.22
CA SER A 184 -14.68 -29.02 -13.20
C SER A 184 -13.38 -28.51 -13.83
N GLN A 185 -13.48 -27.80 -14.95
CA GLN A 185 -12.35 -27.19 -15.62
C GLN A 185 -11.67 -26.14 -14.74
N TYR A 186 -12.41 -25.09 -14.32
CA TYR A 186 -11.83 -23.95 -13.61
C TYR A 186 -11.37 -24.26 -12.18
N SER A 187 -12.00 -25.23 -11.51
CA SER A 187 -11.57 -25.67 -10.18
C SER A 187 -10.24 -26.42 -10.19
N ALA A 188 -9.92 -27.08 -11.29
CA ALA A 188 -8.66 -27.78 -11.50
C ALA A 188 -7.49 -26.83 -11.82
N GLU A 189 -7.77 -25.63 -12.33
CA GLU A 189 -6.74 -24.66 -12.67
C GLU A 189 -5.86 -24.29 -11.44
N PRO A 190 -4.53 -24.20 -11.61
CA PRO A 190 -3.66 -23.73 -10.55
C PRO A 190 -3.97 -22.27 -10.19
N LEU A 191 -3.68 -21.88 -8.96
CA LEU A 191 -3.72 -20.48 -8.55
C LEU A 191 -2.45 -19.79 -9.00
N THR A 192 -2.55 -19.01 -10.07
CA THR A 192 -1.42 -18.25 -10.63
C THR A 192 -1.57 -16.79 -10.27
N LEU A 193 -0.55 -16.21 -9.63
CA LEU A 193 -0.51 -14.80 -9.28
C LEU A 193 0.56 -14.09 -10.13
N ASN A 194 0.29 -12.87 -10.51
CA ASN A 194 1.29 -11.90 -10.94
C ASN A 194 1.34 -10.80 -9.89
N PHE A 195 1.84 -11.20 -8.69
CA PHE A 195 1.77 -10.35 -7.52
C PHE A 195 2.78 -9.21 -7.59
N HIS A 196 2.25 -8.00 -7.54
CA HIS A 196 3.04 -6.78 -7.51
C HIS A 196 2.45 -5.84 -6.45
N ARG A 197 3.15 -5.70 -5.33
CA ARG A 197 2.68 -4.80 -4.28
C ARG A 197 2.87 -3.36 -4.73
N THR A 198 1.77 -2.68 -5.00
CA THR A 198 1.80 -1.24 -5.31
C THR A 198 2.02 -0.45 -4.02
N ASP A 199 3.16 0.21 -3.94
CA ASP A 199 3.53 1.08 -2.81
C ASP A 199 3.58 2.55 -3.29
N HIS A 200 3.62 3.50 -2.34
CA HIS A 200 3.92 4.91 -2.63
C HIS A 200 5.31 5.10 -3.28
N LYS A 201 6.13 4.07 -3.28
CA LYS A 201 7.45 4.00 -3.89
C LYS A 201 7.40 3.66 -5.38
N ASP A 202 6.28 3.10 -5.87
CA ASP A 202 6.13 2.68 -7.26
C ASP A 202 5.63 3.81 -8.16
N GLY A 203 5.93 3.73 -9.45
CA GLY A 203 5.52 4.68 -10.46
C GLY A 203 6.49 5.83 -10.69
N SER A 204 6.18 6.70 -11.65
CA SER A 204 7.04 7.80 -12.08
C SER A 204 7.14 8.92 -11.05
N ALA A 205 8.25 9.65 -11.07
CA ALA A 205 8.53 10.83 -10.25
C ALA A 205 8.41 10.59 -8.73
N THR A 206 8.82 9.42 -8.24
CA THR A 206 8.65 9.01 -6.84
C THR A 206 9.27 10.00 -5.86
N TYR A 207 10.47 10.50 -6.15
CA TYR A 207 11.13 11.52 -5.34
C TYR A 207 10.36 12.84 -5.28
N LEU A 208 9.82 13.29 -6.41
CA LEU A 208 9.00 14.50 -6.45
C LEU A 208 7.70 14.32 -5.67
N ARG A 209 7.04 13.16 -5.82
CA ARG A 209 5.80 12.87 -5.07
C ARG A 209 6.05 12.89 -3.56
N GLU A 210 7.16 12.32 -3.10
CA GLU A 210 7.52 12.33 -1.69
C GLU A 210 7.92 13.72 -1.20
N TYR A 211 8.62 14.50 -2.03
CA TYR A 211 8.90 15.91 -1.74
C TYR A 211 7.61 16.71 -1.58
N LEU A 212 6.67 16.57 -2.53
CA LEU A 212 5.37 17.25 -2.49
C LEU A 212 4.54 16.81 -1.27
N ARG A 213 4.58 15.51 -0.93
CA ARG A 213 3.94 15.03 0.28
C ARG A 213 4.48 15.72 1.53
N LYS A 214 5.79 15.73 1.71
CA LYS A 214 6.45 16.40 2.86
C LYS A 214 6.10 17.89 2.89
N TYR A 215 6.09 18.53 1.72
CA TYR A 215 5.79 19.94 1.59
C TYR A 215 4.34 20.29 1.98
N LEU A 216 3.39 19.55 1.43
CA LEU A 216 1.96 19.76 1.68
C LEU A 216 1.52 19.38 3.10
N MET A 217 2.18 18.37 3.70
CA MET A 217 1.87 17.86 5.05
C MET A 217 2.80 18.46 6.13
N ALA A 218 3.61 19.45 5.81
CA ALA A 218 4.45 20.11 6.81
C ALA A 218 3.61 20.66 7.97
N THR A 219 4.12 20.52 9.17
CA THR A 219 3.53 21.09 10.40
C THR A 219 4.08 22.48 10.67
N ARG A 220 3.42 23.24 11.55
CA ARG A 220 3.93 24.53 11.99
C ARG A 220 5.31 24.32 12.64
N PRO A 221 6.38 25.00 12.17
CA PRO A 221 7.70 24.82 12.71
C PRO A 221 7.77 25.34 14.16
N GLU A 222 8.26 24.50 15.06
CA GLU A 222 8.58 24.88 16.43
C GLU A 222 10.08 24.70 16.70
N ARG A 223 10.70 25.66 17.41
CA ARG A 223 12.16 25.63 17.62
C ARG A 223 12.65 24.35 18.30
N LYS A 224 11.81 23.74 19.16
CA LYS A 224 12.14 22.49 19.87
C LYS A 224 12.29 21.27 18.95
N ASP A 225 11.69 21.30 17.75
CA ASP A 225 11.72 20.18 16.79
C ASP A 225 13.01 20.18 15.95
N TYR A 226 13.83 21.21 16.08
CA TYR A 226 15.09 21.37 15.35
C TYR A 226 16.29 21.30 16.28
N ALA A 227 17.30 20.52 15.89
CA ALA A 227 18.56 20.49 16.61
C ALA A 227 19.23 21.89 16.65
N SER A 228 20.05 22.15 17.67
CA SER A 228 20.68 23.45 17.88
C SER A 228 21.49 23.94 16.66
N TRP A 229 22.17 23.01 15.98
CA TRP A 229 22.97 23.28 14.78
C TRP A 229 22.13 23.52 13.51
N ASN A 230 20.83 23.21 13.53
CA ASN A 230 19.93 23.30 12.37
C ASN A 230 19.01 24.54 12.41
N TYR A 231 19.50 25.65 12.96
CA TYR A 231 18.73 26.89 13.10
C TYR A 231 18.32 27.48 11.74
N ALA A 232 19.19 27.40 10.73
CA ALA A 232 18.91 27.93 9.40
C ALA A 232 17.68 27.24 8.76
N GLN A 233 17.51 25.93 8.97
CA GLN A 233 16.34 25.19 8.48
C GLN A 233 15.06 25.63 9.19
N PHE A 234 15.10 25.83 10.52
CA PHE A 234 13.97 26.36 11.28
C PHE A 234 13.51 27.71 10.76
N VAL A 235 14.46 28.61 10.46
CA VAL A 235 14.15 29.93 9.88
C VAL A 235 13.51 29.80 8.50
N THR A 236 14.09 28.95 7.63
CA THR A 236 13.56 28.71 6.29
C THR A 236 12.14 28.13 6.34
N ASP A 237 11.92 27.11 7.16
CA ASP A 237 10.60 26.47 7.28
C ASP A 237 9.56 27.43 7.89
N SER A 238 10.00 28.30 8.83
CA SER A 238 9.14 29.34 9.40
C SER A 238 8.75 30.40 8.37
N ILE A 239 9.67 30.81 7.51
CA ILE A 239 9.37 31.72 6.41
C ILE A 239 8.37 31.04 5.44
N LEU A 240 8.65 29.81 5.00
CA LEU A 240 7.77 29.06 4.10
C LEU A 240 6.37 28.86 4.71
N TRP A 241 6.29 28.55 5.99
CA TRP A 241 5.00 28.42 6.68
C TRP A 241 4.16 29.70 6.61
N ASN A 242 4.79 30.86 6.74
CA ASN A 242 4.08 32.13 6.77
C ASN A 242 3.83 32.73 5.39
N THR A 243 4.67 32.42 4.39
CA THR A 243 4.64 33.08 3.08
C THR A 243 4.11 32.19 1.96
N ASP A 244 4.28 30.86 2.05
CA ASP A 244 3.81 29.95 1.01
C ASP A 244 2.52 29.24 1.44
N PRO A 245 1.40 29.48 0.73
CA PRO A 245 0.12 28.84 1.04
C PRO A 245 0.13 27.32 0.85
N LEU A 246 1.02 26.77 0.04
CA LEU A 246 1.13 25.33 -0.22
C LEU A 246 1.97 24.61 0.84
N TYR A 247 2.93 25.30 1.47
CA TYR A 247 3.72 24.70 2.55
C TYR A 247 2.85 24.45 3.78
N GLY A 248 2.64 23.18 4.12
CA GLY A 248 1.73 22.77 5.20
C GLY A 248 0.25 22.91 4.86
N TRP A 249 -0.12 22.95 3.57
CA TRP A 249 -1.50 23.13 3.14
C TRP A 249 -2.47 22.18 3.83
N CYS A 250 -2.12 20.91 3.99
CA CYS A 250 -2.95 19.90 4.64
C CYS A 250 -3.25 20.23 6.11
N ASN A 251 -2.33 20.87 6.81
CA ASN A 251 -2.45 21.23 8.22
C ASN A 251 -2.97 22.66 8.44
N LYS A 252 -3.00 23.47 7.38
CA LYS A 252 -3.62 24.81 7.39
C LYS A 252 -5.10 24.78 7.00
N ASN A 253 -5.53 23.73 6.32
CA ASN A 253 -6.90 23.57 5.83
C ASN A 253 -7.57 22.38 6.52
N PHE A 254 -8.84 22.54 6.85
CA PHE A 254 -9.59 21.53 7.59
C PHE A 254 -10.82 21.09 6.82
N LYS A 255 -11.16 19.82 6.96
CA LYS A 255 -12.40 19.25 6.43
C LYS A 255 -13.61 19.74 7.24
N LYS A 256 -14.83 19.45 6.76
CA LYS A 256 -16.07 19.83 7.44
C LYS A 256 -16.20 19.25 8.86
N ASP A 257 -15.54 18.13 9.13
CA ASP A 257 -15.49 17.46 10.44
C ASP A 257 -14.41 18.01 11.38
N GLY A 258 -13.68 19.07 10.96
CA GLY A 258 -12.60 19.68 11.73
C GLY A 258 -11.26 18.95 11.65
N SER A 259 -11.17 17.82 10.94
CA SER A 259 -9.89 17.11 10.76
C SER A 259 -9.03 17.73 9.64
N PRO A 260 -7.69 17.68 9.73
CA PRO A 260 -6.80 18.15 8.66
C PRO A 260 -6.89 17.25 7.44
N TYR A 261 -6.53 17.78 6.27
CA TYR A 261 -6.41 16.97 5.06
C TYR A 261 -5.21 16.03 5.11
N ASN A 262 -5.32 14.90 4.42
CA ASN A 262 -4.24 13.94 4.28
C ASN A 262 -4.06 13.58 2.78
N VAL A 263 -2.84 13.74 2.27
CA VAL A 263 -2.50 13.49 0.86
C VAL A 263 -2.81 12.04 0.44
N TYR A 264 -2.73 11.08 1.37
CA TYR A 264 -2.94 9.67 1.05
C TYR A 264 -4.39 9.22 1.09
N SER A 265 -5.24 9.83 1.94
CA SER A 265 -6.58 9.32 2.21
C SER A 265 -7.70 10.17 1.62
N ASP A 266 -7.47 11.45 1.36
CA ASP A 266 -8.56 12.38 1.04
C ASP A 266 -8.73 12.64 -0.46
N GLY A 267 -8.05 11.87 -1.33
CA GLY A 267 -8.23 11.91 -2.78
C GLY A 267 -7.85 13.26 -3.43
N LEU A 268 -6.91 13.97 -2.83
CA LEU A 268 -6.44 15.25 -3.36
C LEU A 268 -5.82 15.10 -4.75
N LYS A 269 -6.16 16.01 -5.66
CA LYS A 269 -5.57 16.11 -6.99
C LYS A 269 -4.51 17.19 -6.98
N VAL A 270 -3.25 16.80 -7.11
CA VAL A 270 -2.10 17.70 -7.17
C VAL A 270 -1.66 17.85 -8.62
N PHE A 271 -1.83 19.04 -9.18
CA PHE A 271 -1.38 19.37 -10.54
C PHE A 271 0.05 19.91 -10.47
N THR A 272 0.92 19.35 -11.30
CA THR A 272 2.33 19.74 -11.37
C THR A 272 2.72 20.18 -12.77
N THR A 273 3.87 20.81 -12.90
CA THR A 273 4.43 21.24 -14.19
C THR A 273 5.25 20.16 -14.89
N VAL A 274 5.37 18.98 -14.28
CA VAL A 274 6.13 17.83 -14.80
C VAL A 274 5.50 17.31 -16.09
N ASP A 275 6.32 17.16 -17.13
CA ASP A 275 5.96 16.43 -18.35
C ASP A 275 6.31 14.96 -18.15
N SER A 276 5.32 14.06 -18.23
CA SER A 276 5.50 12.64 -17.98
C SER A 276 6.47 11.94 -18.95
N ARG A 277 6.59 12.45 -20.18
CA ARG A 277 7.55 11.91 -21.16
C ARG A 277 8.98 12.34 -20.82
N MET A 278 9.17 13.63 -20.48
CA MET A 278 10.47 14.15 -20.04
C MET A 278 10.91 13.46 -18.73
N GLN A 279 10.00 13.25 -17.80
CA GLN A 279 10.27 12.51 -16.56
C GLN A 279 10.75 11.09 -16.83
N ARG A 280 10.05 10.36 -17.71
CA ARG A 280 10.44 8.98 -18.09
C ARG A 280 11.81 8.96 -18.76
N TYR A 281 12.09 9.89 -19.69
CA TYR A 281 13.39 9.96 -20.32
C TYR A 281 14.51 10.31 -19.35
N ALA A 282 14.24 11.18 -18.38
CA ALA A 282 15.20 11.52 -17.35
C ALA A 282 15.51 10.33 -16.42
N GLU A 283 14.48 9.60 -15.97
CA GLU A 283 14.63 8.37 -15.16
C GLU A 283 15.41 7.30 -15.92
N GLU A 284 15.07 7.07 -17.20
CA GLU A 284 15.77 6.12 -18.07
C GLU A 284 17.24 6.52 -18.30
N ALA A 285 17.51 7.78 -18.61
CA ALA A 285 18.86 8.27 -18.84
C ALA A 285 19.75 8.14 -17.59
N VAL A 286 19.22 8.52 -16.42
CA VAL A 286 19.93 8.36 -15.14
C VAL A 286 20.19 6.90 -14.85
N TYR A 287 19.21 6.03 -15.04
CA TYR A 287 19.38 4.59 -14.85
C TYR A 287 20.43 3.99 -15.80
N GLN A 288 20.32 4.25 -17.09
CA GLN A 288 21.28 3.73 -18.11
C GLN A 288 22.71 4.17 -17.80
N HIS A 289 22.91 5.45 -17.49
CA HIS A 289 24.24 5.98 -17.28
C HIS A 289 24.83 5.54 -15.92
N VAL A 290 24.08 5.65 -14.84
CA VAL A 290 24.59 5.39 -13.49
C VAL A 290 24.57 3.88 -13.19
N ALA A 291 23.45 3.19 -13.40
CA ALA A 291 23.34 1.77 -13.03
C ALA A 291 24.14 0.85 -13.95
N ARG A 292 24.05 1.09 -15.27
CA ARG A 292 24.67 0.18 -16.26
C ARG A 292 26.10 0.53 -16.63
N TYR A 293 26.50 1.78 -16.49
CA TYR A 293 27.85 2.22 -16.89
C TYR A 293 28.73 2.59 -15.70
N LEU A 294 28.32 3.59 -14.89
CA LEU A 294 29.18 4.10 -13.81
C LEU A 294 29.30 3.15 -12.63
N GLN A 295 28.22 2.50 -12.20
CA GLN A 295 28.24 1.63 -11.04
C GLN A 295 29.13 0.40 -11.22
N PRO A 296 29.11 -0.32 -12.33
CA PRO A 296 30.04 -1.42 -12.58
C PRO A 296 31.51 -0.97 -12.58
N ALA A 297 31.81 0.18 -13.23
CA ALA A 297 33.15 0.74 -13.27
C ALA A 297 33.63 1.13 -11.84
N PHE A 298 32.80 1.81 -11.09
CA PHE A 298 33.05 2.17 -9.70
C PHE A 298 33.24 0.93 -8.81
N SER A 299 32.36 -0.05 -8.92
CA SER A 299 32.46 -1.29 -8.14
C SER A 299 33.77 -2.03 -8.40
N LYS A 300 34.20 -2.08 -9.67
CA LYS A 300 35.51 -2.66 -10.06
C LYS A 300 36.67 -1.88 -9.43
N GLU A 301 36.62 -0.56 -9.48
CA GLU A 301 37.67 0.30 -8.89
C GLU A 301 37.77 0.13 -7.37
N ILE A 302 36.62 0.14 -6.65
CA ILE A 302 36.62 0.06 -5.20
C ILE A 302 36.89 -1.35 -4.66
N SER A 303 36.71 -2.40 -5.46
CA SER A 303 36.93 -3.78 -5.02
C SER A 303 38.37 -4.09 -4.64
N SER A 304 39.33 -3.34 -5.17
CA SER A 304 40.77 -3.47 -4.87
C SER A 304 41.23 -2.60 -3.68
N LYS A 305 40.36 -1.73 -3.13
CA LYS A 305 40.75 -0.78 -2.09
C LYS A 305 40.38 -1.31 -0.70
N PRO A 306 41.32 -1.42 0.25
CA PRO A 306 41.04 -1.91 1.62
C PRO A 306 40.04 -1.03 2.39
N SER A 307 40.02 0.29 2.10
CA SER A 307 39.10 1.25 2.73
C SER A 307 37.69 1.26 2.14
N SER A 308 37.44 0.48 1.09
CA SER A 308 36.14 0.47 0.36
C SER A 308 34.94 0.32 1.30
N PRO A 309 33.85 1.07 1.05
CA PRO A 309 33.63 2.07 -0.01
C PRO A 309 34.10 3.49 0.32
N TYR A 310 34.90 3.64 1.34
CA TYR A 310 35.34 4.95 1.86
C TYR A 310 36.61 5.43 1.15
N SER A 311 36.81 6.76 1.16
CA SER A 311 38.01 7.37 0.65
C SER A 311 39.24 6.97 1.49
N ASP A 312 40.37 6.75 0.84
CA ASP A 312 41.67 6.46 1.48
C ASP A 312 42.18 7.62 2.37
N LYS A 313 41.60 8.81 2.19
CA LYS A 313 41.86 9.98 3.02
C LYS A 313 41.17 9.95 4.38
N LEU A 314 40.26 9.03 4.62
CA LEU A 314 39.55 8.90 5.90
C LEU A 314 40.26 7.97 6.84
N THR A 315 40.44 8.43 8.08
CA THR A 315 40.96 7.60 9.14
C THR A 315 39.94 6.53 9.60
N PRO A 316 40.39 5.39 10.16
CA PRO A 316 39.49 4.38 10.72
C PRO A 316 38.50 4.94 11.74
N LYS A 317 38.90 5.94 12.53
CA LYS A 317 38.05 6.65 13.52
C LYS A 317 36.89 7.39 12.81
N GLN A 318 37.20 8.08 11.70
CA GLN A 318 36.18 8.78 10.91
C GLN A 318 35.20 7.81 10.22
N ILE A 319 35.73 6.72 9.67
CA ILE A 319 34.86 5.66 9.06
C ILE A 319 33.92 5.06 10.12
N LYS A 320 34.44 4.76 11.32
CA LYS A 320 33.62 4.27 12.45
C LYS A 320 32.56 5.29 12.86
N ALA A 321 32.87 6.58 12.87
CA ALA A 321 31.93 7.66 13.19
C ALA A 321 30.82 7.77 12.13
N ILE A 322 31.16 7.64 10.84
CA ILE A 322 30.20 7.63 9.72
C ILE A 322 29.22 6.44 9.86
N LEU A 323 29.75 5.25 10.15
CA LEU A 323 28.92 4.06 10.34
C LEU A 323 28.01 4.19 11.56
N ASN A 324 28.53 4.65 12.69
CA ASN A 324 27.72 4.85 13.90
C ASN A 324 26.59 5.85 13.66
N ARG A 325 26.86 6.95 12.96
CA ARG A 325 25.82 7.92 12.58
C ARG A 325 24.74 7.25 11.73
N SER A 326 25.11 6.44 10.74
CA SER A 326 24.15 5.72 9.92
C SER A 326 23.33 4.69 10.72
N VAL A 327 23.92 4.03 11.71
CA VAL A 327 23.22 3.13 12.64
C VAL A 327 22.21 3.90 13.47
N THR A 328 22.60 5.01 14.11
CA THR A 328 21.72 5.78 14.99
C THR A 328 20.55 6.47 14.25
N GLN A 329 20.69 6.66 12.95
CA GLN A 329 19.71 7.31 12.11
C GLN A 329 18.73 6.33 11.43
N CYS A 330 18.99 5.01 11.50
CA CYS A 330 18.09 4.04 10.87
C CYS A 330 16.86 3.73 11.76
N GLU A 331 15.76 3.38 11.10
CA GLU A 331 14.47 3.08 11.74
C GLU A 331 14.59 1.92 12.75
N ARG A 332 15.39 0.89 12.44
CA ARG A 332 15.63 -0.24 13.36
C ARG A 332 16.22 0.22 14.70
N TYR A 333 17.20 1.14 14.67
CA TYR A 333 17.79 1.70 15.88
C TYR A 333 16.75 2.45 16.71
N ARG A 334 15.92 3.26 16.03
CA ARG A 334 14.85 4.05 16.66
C ARG A 334 13.84 3.15 17.36
N GLN A 335 13.34 2.13 16.66
CA GLN A 335 12.39 1.15 17.21
C GLN A 335 12.95 0.39 18.41
N MET A 336 14.21 -0.05 18.34
CA MET A 336 14.85 -0.75 19.47
C MET A 336 15.04 0.18 20.67
N LYS A 337 15.40 1.44 20.43
CA LYS A 337 15.52 2.44 21.49
C LYS A 337 14.18 2.77 22.15
N GLU A 338 13.11 2.90 21.36
CA GLU A 338 11.74 3.09 21.84
C GLU A 338 11.22 1.87 22.63
N ALA A 339 11.66 0.67 22.24
CA ALA A 339 11.38 -0.58 22.98
C ALA A 339 12.19 -0.75 24.26
N GLY A 340 13.08 0.21 24.59
CA GLY A 340 13.88 0.20 25.82
C GLY A 340 15.13 -0.68 25.78
N CYS A 341 15.58 -1.13 24.60
CA CYS A 341 16.80 -1.92 24.48
C CYS A 341 18.04 -1.14 24.89
N SER A 342 18.97 -1.81 25.55
CA SER A 342 20.26 -1.25 25.93
C SER A 342 21.18 -1.00 24.72
N ALA A 343 22.20 -0.17 24.88
CA ALA A 343 23.16 0.10 23.82
C ALA A 343 23.93 -1.16 23.38
N GLU A 344 24.19 -2.09 24.30
CA GLU A 344 24.84 -3.38 24.02
C GLU A 344 23.94 -4.28 23.18
N GLU A 345 22.68 -4.46 23.57
CA GLU A 345 21.71 -5.27 22.83
C GLU A 345 21.50 -4.76 21.41
N ILE A 346 21.41 -3.43 21.23
CA ILE A 346 21.32 -2.81 19.90
C ILE A 346 22.59 -3.13 19.09
N HIS A 347 23.77 -2.93 19.67
CA HIS A 347 25.04 -3.18 19.00
C HIS A 347 25.18 -4.65 18.55
N ASP A 348 24.80 -5.61 19.39
CA ASP A 348 24.87 -7.03 19.07
C ASP A 348 23.85 -7.43 18.00
N THR A 349 22.63 -6.87 18.07
CA THR A 349 21.60 -7.07 17.04
C THR A 349 22.08 -6.58 15.67
N PHE A 350 22.79 -5.44 15.61
CA PHE A 350 23.32 -4.92 14.36
C PHE A 350 24.45 -5.74 13.76
N ARG A 351 25.11 -6.61 14.52
CA ARG A 351 26.17 -7.53 14.05
C ARG A 351 25.67 -8.93 13.73
N LYS A 352 24.50 -9.32 14.26
CA LYS A 352 23.94 -10.64 14.01
C LYS A 352 23.41 -10.73 12.58
N LYS A 353 23.83 -11.78 11.85
CA LYS A 353 23.29 -12.05 10.51
C LYS A 353 21.85 -12.50 10.60
N ILE A 354 21.00 -11.91 9.77
CA ILE A 354 19.57 -12.19 9.65
C ILE A 354 19.19 -12.29 8.18
N PRO A 355 18.17 -13.07 7.81
CA PRO A 355 17.60 -13.02 6.47
C PRO A 355 17.07 -11.62 6.18
N MET A 356 17.45 -11.07 5.04
CA MET A 356 16.97 -9.77 4.57
C MET A 356 16.97 -9.70 3.06
N THR A 357 16.05 -8.94 2.51
CA THR A 357 16.01 -8.60 1.10
C THR A 357 16.81 -7.32 0.89
N VAL A 358 17.76 -7.33 -0.03
CA VAL A 358 18.55 -6.16 -0.39
C VAL A 358 18.40 -5.82 -1.86
N PHE A 359 18.39 -4.54 -2.15
CA PHE A 359 18.30 -4.02 -3.51
C PHE A 359 19.55 -4.33 -4.32
N THR A 360 19.35 -4.67 -5.60
CA THR A 360 20.38 -4.59 -6.65
C THR A 360 19.79 -3.94 -7.90
N TYR A 361 20.65 -3.46 -8.82
CA TYR A 361 20.17 -2.93 -10.11
C TYR A 361 19.57 -3.99 -11.05
N HIS A 362 19.60 -5.25 -10.65
CA HIS A 362 19.00 -6.39 -11.39
C HIS A 362 17.77 -6.96 -10.69
N GLY A 363 17.27 -6.28 -9.66
CA GLY A 363 16.17 -6.68 -8.81
C GLY A 363 16.61 -6.97 -7.37
N ASP A 364 15.63 -7.09 -6.49
CA ASP A 364 15.88 -7.41 -5.09
C ASP A 364 16.35 -8.86 -4.93
N ILE A 365 17.31 -9.08 -4.02
CA ILE A 365 17.82 -10.41 -3.69
C ILE A 365 17.67 -10.70 -2.19
N ASP A 366 17.30 -11.93 -1.87
CA ASP A 366 17.28 -12.41 -0.50
C ASP A 366 18.67 -12.90 -0.10
N THR A 367 19.15 -12.45 1.05
CA THR A 367 20.50 -12.77 1.53
C THR A 367 20.54 -12.86 3.07
N LEU A 368 21.59 -13.49 3.57
CA LEU A 368 21.89 -13.56 5.00
C LEU A 368 23.00 -12.56 5.35
N MET A 369 22.61 -11.40 5.89
CA MET A 369 23.53 -10.28 6.14
C MET A 369 23.23 -9.64 7.51
N SER A 370 24.25 -9.04 8.14
CA SER A 370 23.99 -8.24 9.34
C SER A 370 23.45 -6.85 8.96
N PRO A 371 22.62 -6.21 9.82
CA PRO A 371 22.19 -4.84 9.59
C PRO A 371 23.34 -3.85 9.39
N LEU A 372 24.47 -4.05 10.06
CA LEU A 372 25.66 -3.22 9.87
C LEU A 372 26.31 -3.42 8.50
N ASP A 373 26.34 -4.67 8.01
CA ASP A 373 26.88 -4.96 6.67
C ASP A 373 25.94 -4.48 5.57
N SER A 374 24.61 -4.51 5.80
CA SER A 374 23.67 -3.90 4.85
C SER A 374 23.87 -2.38 4.74
N ILE A 375 24.15 -1.69 5.83
CA ILE A 375 24.50 -0.27 5.80
C ILE A 375 25.79 -0.01 4.98
N ARG A 376 26.81 -0.87 5.13
CA ARG A 376 28.03 -0.79 4.30
C ARG A 376 27.74 -1.07 2.83
N TYR A 377 26.97 -2.10 2.55
CA TYR A 377 26.56 -2.49 1.21
C TYR A 377 25.89 -1.32 0.49
N TYR A 378 24.91 -0.68 1.11
CA TYR A 378 24.22 0.46 0.49
C TYR A 378 25.10 1.71 0.30
N LYS A 379 26.21 1.83 1.04
CA LYS A 379 27.17 2.91 0.80
C LYS A 379 28.07 2.70 -0.43
N THR A 380 28.05 1.52 -1.04
CA THR A 380 28.74 1.25 -2.30
C THR A 380 27.97 1.75 -3.52
N PHE A 381 26.71 2.13 -3.38
CA PHE A 381 25.90 2.60 -4.50
C PHE A 381 26.12 4.08 -4.78
N LEU A 382 26.38 4.39 -6.03
CA LEU A 382 26.47 5.76 -6.52
C LEU A 382 25.09 6.43 -6.44
N ARG A 383 25.08 7.72 -6.19
CA ARG A 383 23.88 8.53 -6.13
C ARG A 383 23.94 9.60 -7.19
N SER A 384 22.80 9.88 -7.82
CA SER A 384 22.68 10.89 -8.84
C SER A 384 21.35 11.60 -8.68
N GLY A 385 21.32 12.89 -8.92
CA GLY A 385 20.11 13.69 -9.04
C GLY A 385 20.09 14.42 -10.37
N PHE A 386 18.91 14.52 -10.96
CA PHE A 386 18.71 15.26 -12.22
C PHE A 386 17.44 16.08 -12.13
N MET A 387 17.50 17.32 -12.59
CA MET A 387 16.33 18.20 -12.70
C MET A 387 16.38 18.94 -14.04
N SER A 388 15.26 18.93 -14.76
CA SER A 388 15.04 19.74 -15.95
C SER A 388 14.00 20.80 -15.63
N MET A 389 14.30 22.05 -16.00
CA MET A 389 13.48 23.20 -15.69
C MET A 389 13.39 24.13 -16.90
N ASP A 390 12.22 24.68 -17.13
CA ASP A 390 12.00 25.72 -18.13
C ASP A 390 12.71 27.00 -17.68
N PRO A 391 13.68 27.55 -18.46
CA PRO A 391 14.48 28.68 -18.01
C PRO A 391 13.68 30.00 -17.95
N LYS A 392 12.55 30.09 -18.66
CA LYS A 392 11.74 31.32 -18.71
C LYS A 392 10.72 31.38 -17.56
N THR A 393 10.13 30.23 -17.24
CA THR A 393 9.05 30.14 -16.24
C THR A 393 9.47 29.59 -14.90
N GLY A 394 10.64 28.94 -14.81
CA GLY A 394 11.08 28.21 -13.65
C GLY A 394 10.31 26.89 -13.42
N ALA A 395 9.44 26.49 -14.35
CA ALA A 395 8.62 25.29 -14.21
C ALA A 395 9.46 24.01 -14.30
N VAL A 396 9.42 23.17 -13.27
CA VAL A 396 10.11 21.86 -13.27
C VAL A 396 9.41 20.91 -14.22
N LYS A 397 10.13 20.40 -15.21
CA LYS A 397 9.65 19.48 -16.26
C LYS A 397 9.99 18.04 -15.98
N ALA A 398 11.11 17.78 -15.32
CA ALA A 398 11.50 16.46 -14.83
C ALA A 398 12.29 16.58 -13.53
N TYR A 399 12.12 15.62 -12.63
CA TYR A 399 12.80 15.59 -11.35
C TYR A 399 13.14 14.15 -10.96
N VAL A 400 14.43 13.82 -10.93
CA VAL A 400 14.97 12.53 -10.52
C VAL A 400 15.87 12.76 -9.30
N GLY A 401 15.41 12.37 -8.12
CA GLY A 401 16.17 12.56 -6.88
C GLY A 401 17.14 11.42 -6.56
N GLY A 402 17.13 10.36 -7.36
CA GLY A 402 18.01 9.19 -7.22
C GLY A 402 17.61 8.08 -8.17
N LEU A 403 18.42 7.01 -8.19
CA LEU A 403 18.20 5.85 -9.06
C LEU A 403 17.02 5.01 -8.64
N ASP A 404 16.89 4.80 -7.34
CA ASP A 404 15.78 4.04 -6.76
C ASP A 404 15.41 4.61 -5.40
N TYR A 405 14.12 4.90 -5.24
CA TYR A 405 13.61 5.45 -3.99
C TYR A 405 13.61 4.42 -2.85
N THR A 406 13.51 3.14 -3.16
CA THR A 406 13.48 2.06 -2.16
C THR A 406 14.82 1.91 -1.45
N CYS A 407 15.94 2.12 -2.16
CA CYS A 407 17.29 2.09 -1.59
C CYS A 407 17.52 3.15 -0.51
N LEU A 408 16.87 4.30 -0.60
CA LEU A 408 17.11 5.44 0.29
C LEU A 408 16.48 5.28 1.66
N LEU A 409 15.41 4.51 1.78
CA LEU A 409 14.70 4.31 3.05
C LEU A 409 15.50 3.53 4.08
N TYR A 410 16.51 2.79 3.64
CA TYR A 410 17.32 1.96 4.55
C TYR A 410 18.67 2.58 4.95
N THR A 411 19.14 3.64 4.28
CA THR A 411 20.56 4.01 4.41
C THR A 411 20.87 5.48 4.49
N SER A 412 19.93 6.36 4.29
CA SER A 412 20.20 7.79 4.33
C SER A 412 19.11 8.53 5.06
N PRO A 413 19.43 9.18 6.17
CA PRO A 413 18.66 10.35 6.51
C PRO A 413 18.74 11.29 5.32
N SER A 414 17.62 11.83 4.92
CA SER A 414 17.60 13.02 4.08
C SER A 414 18.58 14.01 4.68
N PRO A 415 19.33 14.79 3.91
CA PRO A 415 20.10 15.91 4.46
C PRO A 415 19.26 16.86 5.32
N ARG A 416 17.97 16.61 5.40
CA ARG A 416 16.97 17.37 6.16
C ARG A 416 16.33 16.60 7.32
N ASP A 417 16.70 15.32 7.54
CA ASP A 417 16.22 14.53 8.69
C ASP A 417 17.18 14.63 9.87
#